data_3c4d8bb5d0c32fa3802e6a5a926ee691
#
_entry.id   3c4d8bb5d0c32fa3802e6a5a926ee691
#
_cell.length_a   1.000
_cell.length_b   1.000
_cell.length_c   1.000
_cell.angle_alpha   90.00
_cell.angle_beta   90.00
_cell.angle_gamma   90.00
#
_symmetry.space_group_name_H-M   'P 1'
#
loop_
_entity.id
_entity.type
_entity.pdbx_description
1 polymer ?
#
loop_
_entity_poly.entity_id
_entity_poly.type
_entity_poly.pdbx_seq_one_letter_code
_entity_poly.pdbx_strand_id
1 'polypeptide(L)'
;MRPVHTTALIAGTLALGLSACTVSVRPNLGLQVSGSNLISGLKPDRGEGSTYAVGESVRILVGTRSAGYITLVALQSNGYASVLARNVYVQPGTTAFPRAQDGVAFTVAPPRGVQRVRAIFTRVRPSSDLVVSGTYDSSGFNTVTNAYVTSYAQEDRDVQETFFYIR
;
A
#
# COMPACT_ATOMS: atom_id res chain seq x y z
N MET A 1 -59.85 26.63 45.02
CA MET A 1 -59.20 26.68 43.72
C MET A 1 -57.72 26.32 43.91
N ARG A 2 -57.27 25.12 43.55
CA ARG A 2 -55.89 24.66 43.66
C ARG A 2 -55.26 24.67 42.24
N PRO A 3 -54.08 25.20 42.04
CA PRO A 3 -53.39 25.10 40.76
C PRO A 3 -52.68 23.73 40.65
N VAL A 4 -52.84 23.10 39.53
CA VAL A 4 -52.21 21.85 39.10
C VAL A 4 -50.83 22.19 38.53
N HIS A 5 -49.76 21.66 39.15
CA HIS A 5 -48.41 21.77 38.60
C HIS A 5 -48.17 20.62 37.62
N THR A 6 -48.00 20.95 36.38
CA THR A 6 -47.63 19.99 35.30
C THR A 6 -46.09 19.90 35.26
N THR A 7 -45.55 18.77 35.68
CA THR A 7 -44.11 18.47 35.61
C THR A 7 -43.80 17.90 34.23
N ALA A 8 -43.02 18.63 33.41
CA ALA A 8 -42.52 18.14 32.10
C ALA A 8 -41.26 17.30 32.33
N LEU A 9 -41.33 16.01 31.98
CA LEU A 9 -40.17 15.13 31.90
C LEU A 9 -39.44 15.37 30.58
N ILE A 10 -38.21 15.86 30.63
CA ILE A 10 -37.30 15.93 29.48
C ILE A 10 -36.52 14.61 29.40
N ALA A 11 -36.86 13.77 28.44
CA ALA A 11 -36.08 12.57 28.13
C ALA A 11 -34.87 12.96 27.28
N GLY A 12 -33.69 13.01 27.89
CA GLY A 12 -32.42 13.19 27.21
C GLY A 12 -31.97 11.90 26.51
N THR A 13 -32.00 11.86 25.20
CA THR A 13 -31.44 10.77 24.38
C THR A 13 -29.91 10.91 24.34
N LEU A 14 -29.20 10.03 25.03
CA LEU A 14 -27.75 9.89 24.99
C LEU A 14 -27.38 9.14 23.68
N ALA A 15 -26.91 9.85 22.66
CA ALA A 15 -26.37 9.24 21.45
C ALA A 15 -24.95 8.72 21.76
N LEU A 16 -24.83 7.39 21.95
CA LEU A 16 -23.55 6.70 22.03
C LEU A 16 -22.94 6.65 20.62
N GLY A 17 -21.96 7.51 20.35
CA GLY A 17 -21.15 7.47 19.16
C GLY A 17 -20.26 6.22 19.16
N LEU A 18 -20.64 5.21 18.38
CA LEU A 18 -19.79 4.06 18.07
C LEU A 18 -18.66 4.52 17.15
N SER A 19 -17.49 4.84 17.73
CA SER A 19 -16.26 4.99 16.97
C SER A 19 -15.87 3.61 16.42
N ALA A 20 -16.22 3.34 15.18
CA ALA A 20 -15.74 2.15 14.48
C ALA A 20 -14.24 2.29 14.25
N CYS A 21 -13.43 1.66 15.11
CA CYS A 21 -12.03 1.40 14.83
C CYS A 21 -11.97 0.46 13.63
N THR A 22 -11.66 0.98 12.45
CA THR A 22 -11.31 0.18 11.28
C THR A 22 -10.01 -0.54 11.56
N VAL A 23 -10.10 -1.80 12.02
CA VAL A 23 -8.94 -2.69 12.10
C VAL A 23 -8.57 -3.05 10.67
N SER A 24 -7.53 -2.43 10.17
CA SER A 24 -6.91 -2.80 8.90
C SER A 24 -6.21 -4.16 9.09
N VAL A 25 -6.91 -5.25 8.76
CA VAL A 25 -6.31 -6.59 8.74
C VAL A 25 -5.42 -6.65 7.51
N ARG A 26 -4.11 -6.57 7.72
CA ARG A 26 -3.14 -6.81 6.64
C ARG A 26 -3.12 -8.31 6.36
N PRO A 27 -3.36 -8.76 5.12
CA PRO A 27 -3.19 -10.16 4.79
C PRO A 27 -1.75 -10.57 5.06
N ASN A 28 -1.57 -11.71 5.76
CA ASN A 28 -0.25 -12.29 5.98
C ASN A 28 0.23 -12.86 4.64
N LEU A 29 1.04 -12.08 3.93
CA LEU A 29 1.53 -12.44 2.59
C LEU A 29 2.69 -13.44 2.62
N GLY A 30 3.02 -14.00 3.80
CA GLY A 30 4.20 -14.86 3.98
C GLY A 30 5.52 -14.08 3.85
N LEU A 31 5.45 -12.75 3.94
CA LEU A 31 6.61 -11.88 3.94
C LEU A 31 7.19 -11.76 5.35
N GLN A 32 8.50 -11.61 5.45
CA GLN A 32 9.20 -11.22 6.66
C GLN A 32 8.91 -9.73 6.96
N VAL A 33 7.63 -9.45 7.28
CA VAL A 33 7.18 -8.07 7.50
C VAL A 33 7.74 -7.57 8.82
N SER A 34 8.30 -6.38 8.81
CA SER A 34 8.69 -5.71 10.05
C SER A 34 7.45 -5.26 10.82
N GLY A 35 7.50 -5.32 12.14
CA GLY A 35 6.47 -4.72 13.01
C GLY A 35 6.52 -3.19 13.06
N SER A 36 7.40 -2.54 12.31
CA SER A 36 7.71 -1.11 12.42
C SER A 36 6.66 -0.18 11.79
N ASN A 37 5.76 -0.70 10.96
CA ASN A 37 4.69 0.08 10.32
C ASN A 37 5.19 1.38 9.64
N LEU A 38 6.30 1.32 8.92
CA LEU A 38 6.90 2.49 8.27
C LEU A 38 6.09 2.95 7.05
N ILE A 39 5.46 2.02 6.35
CA ILE A 39 4.48 2.32 5.30
C ILE A 39 3.11 2.50 5.97
N SER A 40 2.56 3.71 5.91
CA SER A 40 1.26 4.04 6.50
C SER A 40 0.08 3.71 5.58
N GLY A 41 0.32 3.52 4.29
CA GLY A 41 -0.69 3.15 3.30
C GLY A 41 -0.08 2.88 1.94
N LEU A 42 -0.74 1.99 1.20
CA LEU A 42 -0.38 1.65 -0.18
C LEU A 42 -1.67 1.35 -0.94
N LYS A 43 -1.89 2.06 -2.04
CA LYS A 43 -3.07 1.84 -2.89
C LYS A 43 -2.90 2.44 -4.27
N PRO A 44 -3.59 1.93 -5.30
CA PRO A 44 -3.79 2.66 -6.56
C PRO A 44 -4.58 3.94 -6.32
N ASP A 45 -4.47 4.92 -7.21
CA ASP A 45 -5.16 6.22 -7.10
C ASP A 45 -6.69 6.10 -7.05
N ARG A 46 -7.27 5.08 -7.69
CA ARG A 46 -8.71 4.76 -7.61
C ARG A 46 -9.08 3.86 -6.43
N GLY A 47 -8.12 3.45 -5.60
CA GLY A 47 -8.30 2.54 -4.47
C GLY A 47 -7.92 1.09 -4.78
N GLU A 48 -7.71 0.31 -3.72
CA GLU A 48 -7.40 -1.12 -3.84
C GLU A 48 -8.55 -1.89 -4.49
N GLY A 49 -8.24 -2.83 -5.37
CA GLY A 49 -9.23 -3.61 -6.12
C GLY A 49 -9.92 -2.86 -7.25
N SER A 50 -9.55 -1.60 -7.53
CA SER A 50 -10.08 -0.84 -8.66
C SER A 50 -9.72 -1.46 -10.00
N THR A 51 -10.47 -1.10 -11.05
CA THR A 51 -10.28 -1.64 -12.40
C THR A 51 -9.78 -0.55 -13.36
N TYR A 52 -8.78 -0.90 -14.17
CA TYR A 52 -8.22 -0.06 -15.21
C TYR A 52 -8.31 -0.78 -16.56
N ALA A 53 -8.58 -0.03 -17.62
CA ALA A 53 -8.49 -0.55 -18.98
C ALA A 53 -7.03 -0.53 -19.48
N VAL A 54 -6.72 -1.41 -20.42
CA VAL A 54 -5.43 -1.35 -21.15
C VAL A 54 -5.29 0.03 -21.82
N GLY A 55 -4.13 0.67 -21.64
CA GLY A 55 -3.84 2.02 -22.12
C GLY A 55 -4.13 3.12 -21.11
N GLU A 56 -4.88 2.86 -20.03
CA GLU A 56 -5.07 3.85 -18.95
C GLU A 56 -3.79 4.03 -18.13
N SER A 57 -3.62 5.20 -17.55
CA SER A 57 -2.56 5.47 -16.59
C SER A 57 -3.03 5.13 -15.18
N VAL A 58 -2.14 4.52 -14.39
CA VAL A 58 -2.35 4.25 -12.97
C VAL A 58 -1.29 4.97 -12.15
N ARG A 59 -1.67 5.50 -11.00
CA ARG A 59 -0.72 6.02 -10.00
C ARG A 59 -0.81 5.18 -8.73
N ILE A 60 0.34 4.90 -8.14
CA ILE A 60 0.42 4.18 -6.87
C ILE A 60 0.73 5.19 -5.77
N LEU A 61 -0.17 5.30 -4.82
CA LEU A 61 -0.02 6.18 -3.66
C LEU A 61 0.65 5.40 -2.52
N VAL A 62 1.80 5.88 -2.08
CA VAL A 62 2.57 5.29 -0.98
C VAL A 62 2.66 6.31 0.15
N GLY A 63 2.05 6.00 1.28
CA GLY A 63 2.19 6.76 2.51
C GLY A 63 3.36 6.22 3.35
N THR A 64 4.21 7.09 3.88
CA THR A 64 5.30 6.72 4.79
C THR A 64 5.28 7.56 6.06
N ARG A 65 5.72 6.97 7.17
CA ARG A 65 5.79 7.65 8.49
C ARG A 65 7.14 8.31 8.75
N SER A 66 8.16 7.93 7.99
CA SER A 66 9.52 8.48 8.07
C SER A 66 10.11 8.68 6.69
N ALA A 67 11.16 9.48 6.61
CA ALA A 67 11.96 9.59 5.40
C ALA A 67 12.72 8.28 5.14
N GLY A 68 12.92 7.94 3.87
CA GLY A 68 13.59 6.72 3.45
C GLY A 68 13.49 6.48 1.96
N TYR A 69 13.62 5.24 1.54
CA TYR A 69 13.68 4.83 0.15
C TYR A 69 12.57 3.84 -0.17
N ILE A 70 11.90 4.05 -1.28
CA ILE A 70 10.85 3.18 -1.81
C ILE A 70 11.34 2.48 -3.07
N THR A 71 11.14 1.16 -3.11
CA THR A 71 11.17 0.36 -4.33
C THR A 71 9.77 -0.20 -4.57
N LEU A 72 9.22 0.03 -5.77
CA LEU A 72 7.94 -0.54 -6.20
C LEU A 72 8.19 -1.68 -7.18
N VAL A 73 7.55 -2.81 -6.96
CA VAL A 73 7.61 -3.99 -7.82
C VAL A 73 6.20 -4.41 -8.18
N ALA A 74 5.97 -4.67 -9.46
CA ALA A 74 4.71 -5.22 -9.96
C ALA A 74 4.85 -6.72 -10.21
N LEU A 75 3.77 -7.48 -9.94
CA LEU A 75 3.58 -8.86 -10.32
C LEU A 75 2.30 -8.96 -11.13
N GLN A 76 2.43 -9.30 -12.40
CA GLN A 76 1.32 -9.43 -13.33
C GLN A 76 0.56 -10.75 -13.14
N SER A 77 -0.63 -10.86 -13.72
CA SER A 77 -1.48 -12.06 -13.63
C SER A 77 -0.85 -13.32 -14.23
N ASN A 78 0.08 -13.17 -15.17
CA ASN A 78 0.88 -14.26 -15.74
C ASN A 78 2.15 -14.59 -14.94
N GLY A 79 2.35 -13.93 -13.77
CA GLY A 79 3.52 -14.11 -12.92
C GLY A 79 4.74 -13.29 -13.32
N TYR A 80 4.70 -12.54 -14.41
CA TYR A 80 5.84 -11.68 -14.78
C TYR A 80 6.02 -10.54 -13.76
N ALA A 81 7.25 -10.40 -13.26
CA ALA A 81 7.58 -9.35 -12.29
C ALA A 81 8.44 -8.25 -12.93
N SER A 82 8.21 -7.00 -12.53
CA SER A 82 8.96 -5.84 -13.01
C SER A 82 9.12 -4.80 -11.91
N VAL A 83 10.24 -4.06 -11.93
CA VAL A 83 10.48 -2.93 -11.02
C VAL A 83 9.86 -1.68 -11.64
N LEU A 84 8.89 -1.07 -10.95
CA LEU A 84 8.23 0.17 -11.37
C LEU A 84 8.99 1.43 -10.92
N ALA A 85 9.56 1.38 -9.71
CA ALA A 85 10.37 2.46 -9.15
C ALA A 85 11.46 1.84 -8.28
N ARG A 86 12.67 2.40 -8.32
CA ARG A 86 13.85 1.82 -7.68
C ARG A 86 14.52 2.82 -6.75
N ASN A 87 14.63 2.46 -5.47
CA ASN A 87 15.38 3.20 -4.47
C ASN A 87 15.09 4.71 -4.45
N VAL A 88 13.81 5.07 -4.61
CA VAL A 88 13.37 6.46 -4.68
C VAL A 88 13.28 7.04 -3.28
N TYR A 89 14.06 8.10 -3.00
CA TYR A 89 13.96 8.80 -1.73
C TYR A 89 12.63 9.51 -1.58
N VAL A 90 11.99 9.36 -0.42
CA VAL A 90 10.71 9.96 -0.05
C VAL A 90 10.77 10.60 1.34
N GLN A 91 10.02 11.68 1.51
CA GLN A 91 9.77 12.29 2.81
C GLN A 91 8.55 11.63 3.49
N PRO A 92 8.35 11.82 4.82
CA PRO A 92 7.12 11.43 5.47
C PRO A 92 5.88 12.04 4.78
N GLY A 93 4.81 11.27 4.69
CA GLY A 93 3.58 11.66 3.98
C GLY A 93 3.28 10.76 2.80
N THR A 94 2.42 11.23 1.90
CA THR A 94 2.00 10.44 0.72
C THR A 94 2.74 10.88 -0.51
N THR A 95 3.42 9.94 -1.16
CA THR A 95 4.06 10.11 -2.47
C THR A 95 3.28 9.34 -3.52
N ALA A 96 2.96 9.98 -4.65
CA ALA A 96 2.34 9.33 -5.78
C ALA A 96 3.41 8.91 -6.81
N PHE A 97 3.38 7.66 -7.23
CA PHE A 97 4.27 7.11 -8.26
C PHE A 97 3.50 6.82 -9.55
N PRO A 98 4.07 7.12 -10.75
CA PRO A 98 5.34 7.84 -10.89
C PRO A 98 5.19 9.29 -10.39
N ARG A 99 6.29 9.88 -9.94
CA ARG A 99 6.33 11.28 -9.54
C ARG A 99 6.36 12.17 -10.79
N ALA A 100 5.88 13.41 -10.67
CA ALA A 100 5.89 14.35 -11.80
C ALA A 100 7.30 14.54 -12.41
N GLN A 101 8.33 14.53 -11.57
CA GLN A 101 9.73 14.66 -11.98
C GLN A 101 10.34 13.42 -12.64
N ASP A 102 9.68 12.26 -12.56
CA ASP A 102 10.19 11.02 -13.16
C ASP A 102 10.02 11.02 -14.69
N GLY A 103 9.16 11.89 -15.25
CA GLY A 103 8.95 12.05 -16.69
C GLY A 103 8.35 10.82 -17.38
N VAL A 104 7.78 9.88 -16.62
CA VAL A 104 7.18 8.64 -17.11
C VAL A 104 5.75 8.49 -16.61
N ALA A 105 4.96 7.64 -17.27
CA ALA A 105 3.64 7.22 -16.81
C ALA A 105 3.62 5.70 -16.62
N PHE A 106 2.93 5.22 -15.60
CA PHE A 106 2.63 3.80 -15.49
C PHE A 106 1.38 3.51 -16.32
N THR A 107 1.61 3.11 -17.56
CA THR A 107 0.52 2.76 -18.48
C THR A 107 0.18 1.28 -18.30
N VAL A 108 -1.11 1.03 -18.10
CA VAL A 108 -1.64 -0.32 -17.93
C VAL A 108 -1.53 -1.08 -19.26
N ALA A 109 -0.88 -2.23 -19.20
CA ALA A 109 -0.63 -3.09 -20.36
C ALA A 109 -1.11 -4.52 -20.09
N PRO A 110 -1.39 -5.32 -21.14
CA PRO A 110 -1.63 -6.77 -20.97
C PRO A 110 -0.50 -7.45 -20.17
N PRO A 111 -0.80 -8.58 -19.52
CA PRO A 111 -2.03 -9.38 -19.57
C PRO A 111 -3.15 -8.79 -18.70
N ARG A 112 -4.40 -9.11 -19.06
CA ARG A 112 -5.59 -8.79 -18.23
C ARG A 112 -5.60 -9.66 -16.98
N GLY A 113 -6.27 -9.20 -15.94
CA GLY A 113 -6.38 -9.88 -14.65
C GLY A 113 -5.83 -9.06 -13.51
N VAL A 114 -5.43 -9.73 -12.43
CA VAL A 114 -4.91 -9.08 -11.23
C VAL A 114 -3.48 -8.59 -11.44
N GLN A 115 -3.27 -7.32 -11.21
CA GLN A 115 -1.94 -6.71 -11.09
C GLN A 115 -1.67 -6.45 -9.60
N ARG A 116 -0.65 -7.07 -9.05
CA ARG A 116 -0.20 -6.84 -7.68
C ARG A 116 0.95 -5.84 -7.70
N VAL A 117 0.97 -4.93 -6.73
CA VAL A 117 2.06 -3.96 -6.56
C VAL A 117 2.55 -4.02 -5.13
N ARG A 118 3.83 -4.24 -4.97
CA ARG A 118 4.51 -4.32 -3.69
C ARG A 118 5.39 -3.10 -3.50
N ALA A 119 5.23 -2.42 -2.36
CA ALA A 119 6.12 -1.36 -1.92
C ALA A 119 7.08 -1.92 -0.88
N ILE A 120 8.35 -1.71 -1.08
CA ILE A 120 9.42 -2.03 -0.16
C ILE A 120 10.01 -0.71 0.31
N PHE A 121 9.96 -0.47 1.62
CA PHE A 121 10.55 0.70 2.26
C PHE A 121 11.83 0.30 3.01
N THR A 122 12.87 1.13 2.90
CA THR A 122 14.06 1.06 3.72
C THR A 122 14.43 2.45 4.21
N ARG A 123 14.79 2.58 5.50
CA ARG A 123 15.23 3.85 6.07
C ARG A 123 16.61 4.25 5.57
N VAL A 124 17.47 3.25 5.41
CA VAL A 124 18.82 3.40 4.87
C VAL A 124 18.80 3.25 3.37
N ARG A 125 19.66 3.98 2.67
CA ARG A 125 19.80 3.86 1.23
C ARG A 125 20.26 2.44 0.86
N PRO A 126 19.55 1.74 -0.02
CA PRO A 126 19.98 0.43 -0.47
C PRO A 126 21.35 0.47 -1.13
N SER A 127 22.22 -0.46 -0.72
CA SER A 127 23.56 -0.65 -1.30
C SER A 127 23.53 -1.48 -2.59
N SER A 128 22.45 -2.22 -2.78
CA SER A 128 22.19 -3.02 -3.99
C SER A 128 20.77 -2.83 -4.48
N ASP A 129 20.58 -3.03 -5.76
CA ASP A 129 19.26 -2.97 -6.37
C ASP A 129 18.52 -4.30 -6.21
N LEU A 130 17.21 -4.20 -5.98
CA LEU A 130 16.35 -5.37 -6.14
C LEU A 130 16.29 -5.74 -7.62
N VAL A 131 16.72 -6.95 -7.92
CA VAL A 131 16.62 -7.51 -9.27
C VAL A 131 15.49 -8.53 -9.29
N VAL A 132 14.49 -8.29 -10.14
CA VAL A 132 13.46 -9.26 -10.49
C VAL A 132 13.52 -9.47 -12.01
N SER A 133 13.52 -10.72 -12.42
CA SER A 133 13.56 -11.10 -13.84
C SER A 133 12.80 -12.40 -14.06
N GLY A 134 11.92 -12.41 -15.08
CA GLY A 134 11.13 -13.59 -15.41
C GLY A 134 9.81 -13.69 -14.67
N THR A 135 9.31 -14.90 -14.55
CA THR A 135 8.00 -15.21 -13.97
C THR A 135 8.14 -15.85 -12.59
N TYR A 136 7.26 -15.45 -11.69
CA TYR A 136 7.19 -15.94 -10.32
C TYR A 136 5.77 -16.37 -9.98
N ASP A 137 5.66 -17.43 -9.22
CA ASP A 137 4.48 -17.64 -8.40
C ASP A 137 4.54 -16.77 -7.13
N SER A 138 3.49 -16.79 -6.32
CA SER A 138 3.46 -15.99 -5.09
C SER A 138 4.59 -16.35 -4.12
N SER A 139 4.98 -17.61 -4.03
CA SER A 139 6.04 -18.07 -3.14
C SER A 139 7.41 -17.58 -3.60
N GLY A 140 7.73 -17.74 -4.88
CA GLY A 140 8.98 -17.27 -5.48
C GLY A 140 9.12 -15.74 -5.37
N PHE A 141 8.02 -15.00 -5.60
CA PHE A 141 8.02 -13.55 -5.46
C PHE A 141 8.24 -13.11 -4.00
N ASN A 142 7.67 -13.83 -3.04
CA ASN A 142 7.94 -13.60 -1.62
C ASN A 142 9.41 -13.90 -1.27
N THR A 143 9.97 -15.00 -1.78
CA THR A 143 11.36 -15.39 -1.53
C THR A 143 12.34 -14.31 -2.00
N VAL A 144 12.18 -13.80 -3.22
CA VAL A 144 13.03 -12.71 -3.76
C VAL A 144 12.90 -11.44 -2.94
N THR A 145 11.67 -11.06 -2.56
CA THR A 145 11.44 -9.89 -1.71
C THR A 145 12.08 -10.06 -0.35
N ASN A 146 11.88 -11.22 0.30
CA ASN A 146 12.44 -11.51 1.62
C ASN A 146 13.97 -11.49 1.60
N ALA A 147 14.60 -12.10 0.59
CA ALA A 147 16.06 -12.08 0.44
C ALA A 147 16.61 -10.65 0.36
N TYR A 148 15.89 -9.76 -0.34
CA TYR A 148 16.29 -8.36 -0.42
C TYR A 148 16.10 -7.62 0.92
N VAL A 149 14.93 -7.73 1.55
CA VAL A 149 14.62 -6.95 2.76
C VAL A 149 15.36 -7.45 4.00
N THR A 150 15.72 -8.74 4.09
CA THR A 150 16.47 -9.30 5.24
C THR A 150 17.88 -8.75 5.37
N SER A 151 18.39 -8.07 4.35
CA SER A 151 19.68 -7.34 4.42
C SER A 151 19.61 -6.07 5.28
N TYR A 152 18.41 -5.63 5.68
CA TYR A 152 18.19 -4.43 6.49
C TYR A 152 17.68 -4.82 7.89
N ALA A 153 17.98 -4.00 8.89
CA ALA A 153 17.44 -4.17 10.24
C ALA A 153 15.90 -4.13 10.21
N GLN A 154 15.26 -4.89 11.09
CA GLN A 154 13.80 -5.04 11.10
C GLN A 154 13.08 -3.71 11.30
N GLU A 155 13.61 -2.85 12.16
CA GLU A 155 13.09 -1.51 12.45
C GLU A 155 13.28 -0.51 11.31
N ASP A 156 14.15 -0.80 10.34
CA ASP A 156 14.48 0.07 9.21
C ASP A 156 13.84 -0.34 7.89
N ARG A 157 13.01 -1.37 7.92
CA ARG A 157 12.34 -1.90 6.72
C ARG A 157 10.86 -2.11 6.92
N ASP A 158 10.09 -2.00 5.85
CA ASP A 158 8.68 -2.38 5.80
C ASP A 158 8.29 -2.81 4.40
N VAL A 159 7.28 -3.69 4.29
CA VAL A 159 6.77 -4.17 3.01
C VAL A 159 5.26 -4.18 3.07
N GLN A 160 4.63 -3.63 2.05
CA GLN A 160 3.18 -3.73 1.84
C GLN A 160 2.88 -4.14 0.41
N GLU A 161 1.70 -4.72 0.20
CA GLU A 161 1.21 -5.07 -1.12
C GLU A 161 -0.21 -4.55 -1.30
N THR A 162 -0.54 -4.13 -2.51
CA THR A 162 -1.86 -3.75 -2.98
C THR A 162 -2.10 -4.37 -4.35
N PHE A 163 -3.32 -4.25 -4.86
CA PHE A 163 -3.67 -4.79 -6.17
C PHE A 163 -4.74 -3.96 -6.87
N PHE A 164 -4.82 -4.14 -8.18
CA PHE A 164 -5.89 -3.66 -9.03
C PHE A 164 -6.15 -4.67 -10.17
N TYR A 165 -7.23 -4.47 -10.90
CA TYR A 165 -7.62 -5.33 -12.03
C TYR A 165 -7.38 -4.63 -13.36
N ILE A 166 -6.90 -5.40 -14.34
CA ILE A 166 -6.76 -4.98 -15.75
C ILE A 166 -7.86 -5.66 -16.57
N ARG A 167 -8.65 -4.89 -17.30
CA ARG A 167 -9.71 -5.36 -18.20
C ARG A 167 -9.43 -5.02 -19.66
#